data_4e159d03d51e3d279743c77fa02add23
#
_entry.id   4e159d03d51e3d279743c77fa02add23
#
_cell.length_a   1.000
_cell.length_b   1.000
_cell.length_c   1.000
_cell.angle_alpha   90.00
_cell.angle_beta   90.00
_cell.angle_gamma   90.00
#
_symmetry.space_group_name_H-M   'P 1'
#
loop_
_entity.id
_entity.type
_entity.pdbx_description
1 polymer ?
#
loop_
_entity_poly.entity_id
_entity_poly.type
_entity_poly.pdbx_seq_one_letter_code
_entity_poly.pdbx_strand_id
1 'polypeptide(L)'
;MNRRIRTFAYSLLLTGALAAPSFAQDEDALKKDLTSVIALHGQPCGEVTAVKVQKENDYLASCKDGNRYHVYENEKGRVVVDKQ
;
A
#
# COMPACT_ATOMS: atom_id res chain seq x y z
N MET A 1 2.03 36.79 36.28
CA MET A 1 1.93 36.24 35.97
C MET A 1 1.65 35.74 35.26
N ASN A 2 1.50 35.53 35.16
CA ASN A 2 1.25 34.80 34.60
C ASN A 2 1.04 34.41 33.70
N ARG A 3 1.08 34.42 33.61
CA ARG A 3 0.89 33.86 32.90
C ARG A 3 0.94 33.40 32.05
N ARG A 4 1.01 33.27 32.11
CA ARG A 4 1.02 32.63 31.41
C ARG A 4 1.03 32.02 30.71
N ILE A 5 1.06 31.91 30.80
CA ILE A 5 1.14 31.04 30.37
C ILE A 5 0.73 30.52 29.67
N ARG A 6 0.43 30.42 29.67
CA ARG A 6 0.06 29.61 29.06
C ARG A 6 0.03 29.31 28.03
N THR A 7 0.10 29.40 28.03
CA THR A 7 0.03 28.91 27.08
C THR A 7 0.24 28.33 26.32
N PHE A 8 0.25 28.03 26.34
CA PHE A 8 0.41 27.16 25.61
C PHE A 8 0.20 26.56 24.94
N ALA A 9 0.17 26.53 25.00
CA ALA A 9 0.00 25.65 24.61
C ALA A 9 -0.36 25.33 23.71
N TYR A 10 -0.62 25.45 23.57
CA TYR A 10 -0.99 24.91 22.70
C TYR A 10 -0.73 24.45 21.78
N SER A 11 -0.52 24.54 21.82
CA SER A 11 -0.31 23.99 21.05
C SER A 11 -0.31 23.25 20.47
N LEU A 12 -0.50 22.94 20.50
CA LEU A 12 -0.55 22.02 20.09
C LEU A 12 -0.89 21.53 19.38
N LEU A 13 -1.08 21.49 19.31
CA LEU A 13 -1.39 20.82 18.77
C LEU A 13 -1.40 20.50 17.86
N LEU A 14 -1.41 20.61 17.68
CA LEU A 14 -1.44 20.15 16.84
C LEU A 14 -1.30 19.55 16.18
N THR A 15 -1.22 19.38 16.16
CA THR A 15 -1.13 18.79 15.64
C THR A 15 -1.25 17.99 15.09
N GLY A 16 -1.39 17.64 15.28
CA GLY A 16 -1.40 16.45 14.85
C GLY A 16 -1.98 16.10 13.68
N ALA A 17 -2.36 16.39 13.44
CA ALA A 17 -2.96 16.01 12.58
C ALA A 17 -2.53 15.70 11.37
N LEU A 18 -2.19 15.62 11.29
CA LEU A 18 -1.85 15.40 10.38
C LEU A 18 -1.68 14.45 9.71
N ALA A 19 -1.68 14.06 9.90
CA ALA A 19 -1.26 13.00 9.38
C ALA A 19 -2.15 12.07 8.79
N ALA A 20 -2.99 12.41 8.18
CA ALA A 20 -3.87 11.51 7.57
C ALA A 20 -3.15 10.77 6.50
N PRO A 21 -3.00 9.50 6.61
CA PRO A 21 -2.41 8.76 5.54
C PRO A 21 -3.29 8.87 4.32
N SER A 22 -2.66 8.90 3.21
CA SER A 22 -3.37 8.99 1.96
C SER A 22 -3.57 7.59 1.42
N PHE A 23 -4.82 7.18 1.28
CA PHE A 23 -5.10 5.88 0.69
C PHE A 23 -4.63 5.81 -0.75
N ALA A 24 -4.70 6.93 -1.45
CA ALA A 24 -4.22 6.96 -2.82
C ALA A 24 -2.73 6.67 -2.87
N GLN A 25 -2.00 7.21 -1.90
CA GLN A 25 -0.57 6.98 -1.79
C GLN A 25 -0.26 5.53 -1.49
N ASP A 26 -1.05 4.96 -0.58
CA ASP A 26 -0.88 3.55 -0.24
C ASP A 26 -1.16 2.66 -1.44
N GLU A 27 -2.16 3.01 -2.23
CA GLU A 27 -2.49 2.24 -3.41
C GLU A 27 -1.39 2.32 -4.45
N ASP A 28 -0.81 3.50 -4.67
CA ASP A 28 0.29 3.64 -5.60
C ASP A 28 1.50 2.84 -5.15
N ALA A 29 1.81 2.89 -3.87
CA ALA A 29 2.91 2.11 -3.31
C ALA A 29 2.66 0.62 -3.50
N LEU A 30 1.43 0.18 -3.27
CA LEU A 30 1.05 -1.21 -3.42
C LEU A 30 1.21 -1.67 -4.87
N LYS A 31 0.80 -0.83 -5.82
CA LYS A 31 0.96 -1.16 -7.24
C LYS A 31 2.42 -1.35 -7.60
N LYS A 32 3.28 -0.48 -7.09
CA LYS A 32 4.71 -0.60 -7.36
C LYS A 32 5.29 -1.85 -6.72
N ASP A 33 4.88 -2.15 -5.51
CA ASP A 33 5.35 -3.35 -4.83
C ASP A 33 4.93 -4.60 -5.58
N LEU A 34 3.68 -4.66 -6.00
CA LEU A 34 3.18 -5.83 -6.72
C LEU A 34 3.83 -5.96 -8.08
N THR A 35 4.12 -4.85 -8.74
CA THR A 35 4.86 -4.87 -10.00
C THR A 35 6.21 -5.56 -9.80
N SER A 36 6.92 -5.18 -8.74
CA SER A 36 8.21 -5.77 -8.43
C SER A 36 8.10 -7.24 -8.08
N VAL A 37 7.11 -7.59 -7.28
CA VAL A 37 6.91 -8.97 -6.85
C VAL A 37 6.63 -9.87 -8.07
N ILE A 38 5.76 -9.44 -8.95
CA ILE A 38 5.41 -10.21 -10.14
C ILE A 38 6.65 -10.38 -11.02
N ALA A 39 7.44 -9.32 -11.18
CA ALA A 39 8.65 -9.37 -11.98
C ALA A 39 9.67 -10.33 -11.36
N LEU A 40 9.82 -10.27 -10.05
CA LEU A 40 10.76 -11.16 -9.35
C LEU A 40 10.38 -12.62 -9.48
N HIS A 41 9.09 -12.89 -9.69
CA HIS A 41 8.62 -14.25 -9.92
C HIS A 41 8.71 -14.64 -11.39
N GLY A 42 9.30 -13.78 -12.23
CA GLY A 42 9.52 -14.09 -13.61
C GLY A 42 8.27 -14.03 -14.48
N GLN A 43 7.24 -13.34 -14.01
CA GLN A 43 5.98 -13.28 -14.75
C GLN A 43 5.87 -11.96 -15.52
N PRO A 44 5.37 -12.03 -16.76
CA PRO A 44 5.20 -10.81 -17.54
C PRO A 44 4.05 -9.97 -16.99
N CYS A 45 4.25 -8.68 -16.90
CA CYS A 45 3.24 -7.78 -16.39
C CYS A 45 3.39 -6.38 -16.98
N GLY A 46 4.62 -5.89 -17.05
CA GLY A 46 4.92 -4.52 -17.39
C GLY A 46 4.76 -3.65 -16.17
N GLU A 47 3.53 -3.46 -15.77
CA GLU A 47 3.23 -2.59 -14.64
C GLU A 47 1.83 -2.93 -14.12
N VAL A 48 1.68 -2.97 -12.81
CA VAL A 48 0.35 -3.17 -12.22
C VAL A 48 -0.42 -1.87 -12.33
N THR A 49 -1.57 -1.92 -12.99
CA THR A 49 -2.41 -0.74 -13.20
C THR A 49 -3.60 -0.69 -12.27
N ALA A 50 -4.02 -1.83 -11.73
CA ALA A 50 -5.15 -1.88 -10.82
C ALA A 50 -4.95 -3.02 -9.84
N VAL A 51 -5.39 -2.81 -8.62
CA VAL A 51 -5.29 -3.81 -7.55
C VAL A 51 -6.64 -3.93 -6.86
N LYS A 52 -7.04 -5.15 -6.63
CA LYS A 52 -8.21 -5.42 -5.80
C LYS A 52 -7.71 -6.15 -4.57
N VAL A 53 -7.90 -5.54 -3.41
CA VAL A 53 -7.51 -6.15 -2.14
C VAL A 53 -8.61 -7.11 -1.72
N GLN A 54 -8.28 -8.39 -1.61
CA GLN A 54 -9.24 -9.42 -1.23
C GLN A 54 -9.33 -9.51 0.28
N LYS A 55 -8.19 -9.52 0.91
CA LYS A 55 -8.03 -9.52 2.36
C LYS A 55 -6.58 -9.20 2.63
N GLU A 56 -6.18 -9.26 3.88
CA GLU A 56 -4.80 -8.95 4.25
C GLU A 56 -3.84 -9.86 3.49
N ASN A 57 -2.85 -9.25 2.83
CA ASN A 57 -1.81 -9.98 2.08
C ASN A 57 -2.38 -10.88 0.99
N ASP A 58 -3.47 -10.40 0.36
CA ASP A 58 -4.13 -11.17 -0.69
C ASP A 58 -4.72 -10.19 -1.71
N TYR A 59 -4.16 -10.20 -2.92
CA TYR A 59 -4.47 -9.20 -3.92
C TYR A 59 -4.73 -9.81 -5.28
N LEU A 60 -5.59 -9.16 -6.04
CA LEU A 60 -5.72 -9.42 -7.47
C LEU A 60 -5.12 -8.23 -8.19
N ALA A 61 -4.08 -8.48 -8.97
CA ALA A 61 -3.37 -7.44 -9.68
C ALA A 61 -3.65 -7.54 -11.17
N SER A 62 -3.98 -6.40 -11.77
CA SER A 62 -4.16 -6.32 -13.22
C SER A 62 -2.98 -5.59 -13.80
N CYS A 63 -2.42 -6.12 -14.87
CA CYS A 63 -1.21 -5.62 -15.47
C CYS A 63 -1.49 -4.86 -16.76
N LYS A 64 -0.57 -3.97 -17.09
CA LYS A 64 -0.67 -3.15 -18.28
C LYS A 64 -0.74 -4.00 -19.54
N ASP A 65 -0.07 -5.14 -19.54
CA ASP A 65 -0.05 -6.04 -20.69
C ASP A 65 -1.29 -6.91 -20.82
N GLY A 66 -2.26 -6.75 -19.91
CA GLY A 66 -3.50 -7.51 -19.95
C GLY A 66 -3.49 -8.74 -19.05
N ASN A 67 -2.37 -9.13 -18.54
CA ASN A 67 -2.30 -10.27 -17.63
C ASN A 67 -2.82 -9.90 -16.26
N ARG A 68 -3.32 -10.88 -15.55
CA ARG A 68 -3.79 -10.69 -14.18
C ARG A 68 -3.23 -11.79 -13.31
N TYR A 69 -2.98 -11.45 -12.07
CA TYR A 69 -2.36 -12.38 -11.13
C TYR A 69 -3.01 -12.30 -9.77
N HIS A 70 -3.10 -13.46 -9.13
CA HIS A 70 -3.48 -13.53 -7.73
C HIS A 70 -2.16 -13.57 -6.95
N VAL A 71 -1.91 -12.53 -6.18
CA VAL A 71 -0.69 -12.39 -5.39
C VAL A 71 -1.07 -12.47 -3.93
N TYR A 72 -0.54 -13.45 -3.23
CA TYR A 72 -0.94 -13.64 -1.85
C TYR A 72 0.17 -14.31 -1.06
N GLU A 73 0.01 -14.28 0.25
CA GLU A 73 0.95 -14.92 1.15
C GLU A 73 0.34 -16.24 1.62
N ASN A 74 1.09 -17.33 1.49
CA ASN A 74 0.57 -18.64 1.90
C ASN A 74 0.83 -18.88 3.39
N GLU A 75 0.45 -20.06 3.86
CA GLU A 75 0.55 -20.40 5.28
C GLU A 75 1.98 -20.37 5.80
N LYS A 76 2.94 -20.54 4.90
CA LYS A 76 4.35 -20.56 5.29
C LYS A 76 4.97 -19.17 5.22
N GLY A 77 4.17 -18.15 4.97
CA GLY A 77 4.67 -16.78 4.89
C GLY A 77 5.35 -16.46 3.59
N ARG A 78 5.16 -17.25 2.55
CA ARG A 78 5.76 -17.02 1.26
C ARG A 78 4.77 -16.36 0.32
N VAL A 79 5.30 -15.47 -0.51
CA VAL A 79 4.48 -14.81 -1.50
C VAL A 79 4.33 -15.73 -2.71
N VAL A 80 3.09 -15.89 -3.16
CA VAL A 80 2.75 -16.70 -4.32
C VAL A 80 2.15 -15.80 -5.38
N VAL A 81 2.53 -16.03 -6.64
CA VAL A 81 2.01 -15.28 -7.77
C VAL A 81 1.40 -16.29 -8.75
N ASP A 82 0.09 -16.30 -8.83
CA ASP A 82 -0.65 -17.22 -9.68
C ASP A 82 -1.31 -16.46 -10.82
N LYS A 83 -1.03 -16.86 -12.05
CA LYS A 83 -1.65 -16.22 -13.19
C LYS A 83 -3.12 -16.62 -13.28
N GLN A 84 -3.95 -15.64 -13.52
CA GLN A 84 -5.40 -15.85 -13.66
C GLN A 84 -5.85 -16.07 -15.09
#